data_606a3b6478ed6b4ab61e56fe75d94d92
#
_entry.id   606a3b6478ed6b4ab61e56fe75d94d92
#
_cell.length_a   1.000
_cell.length_b   1.000
_cell.length_c   1.000
_cell.angle_alpha   90.00
_cell.angle_beta   90.00
_cell.angle_gamma   90.00
#
_symmetry.space_group_name_H-M   'P 1'
#
loop_
_entity.id
_entity.type
_entity.pdbx_description
1 polymer ?
#
loop_
_entity_poly.entity_id
_entity_poly.type
_entity_poly.pdbx_seq_one_letter_code
_entity_poly.pdbx_strand_id
1 'polypeptide(L)'
;MATITENQEQAVAPQSEYTRFTPIQRFEHMVLLVTFTGLAITGLPQTYAEIEWVQTLIGFMGGIESLRIVHRILATILMAESIFHGGILSYKAIVLGKRATMIPGFKDIMDAINWVLFNLGFRSEHPHMPRYNFGEKVEYLAVVWGTVVMVITGFMMWNPIAIASILPGEVIPAARAAHAGEAILAVLSIVIWHMWNVHVRRFNKSMFTGTLSREAMEEEHAAELEFLESGGTYITNSEEVIKKRIPFLTGYAILMTAILVSILVWAITFETSAITTLPERGASFTTDIDPAIGDSDAGAVVWTDQGCDDCHGANGDAQGLEVGVSIVGRDISFEEFITDTRLGPAEMPAYSVGILTDEDIAHLWAWFQSLES
;
A
#
# COMPACT_ATOMS: atom_id res chain seq x y z
N MET A 1 -24.35 -56.28 -35.40
CA MET A 1 -23.01 -56.46 -34.81
C MET A 1 -22.37 -55.09 -34.85
N ALA A 2 -22.50 -54.31 -33.79
CA ALA A 2 -21.92 -52.98 -33.67
C ALA A 2 -20.57 -53.16 -32.93
N THR A 3 -19.50 -52.84 -33.60
CA THR A 3 -18.12 -52.87 -33.06
C THR A 3 -18.01 -51.70 -32.08
N ILE A 4 -17.88 -51.99 -30.81
CA ILE A 4 -17.50 -51.05 -29.77
C ILE A 4 -15.99 -50.81 -29.99
N THR A 5 -15.65 -49.62 -30.48
CA THR A 5 -14.27 -49.17 -30.48
C THR A 5 -13.93 -48.72 -29.05
N GLU A 6 -13.18 -49.57 -28.33
CA GLU A 6 -12.48 -49.21 -27.10
C GLU A 6 -11.58 -48.01 -27.41
N ASN A 7 -11.94 -46.85 -26.88
CA ASN A 7 -11.00 -45.71 -26.72
C ASN A 7 -9.96 -46.18 -25.72
N GLN A 8 -8.82 -46.63 -26.22
CA GLN A 8 -7.61 -46.81 -25.42
C GLN A 8 -7.26 -45.43 -24.80
N GLU A 9 -7.43 -45.32 -23.51
CA GLU A 9 -6.80 -44.26 -22.70
C GLU A 9 -5.27 -44.35 -22.96
N GLN A 10 -4.79 -43.50 -23.86
CA GLN A 10 -3.35 -43.33 -24.06
C GLN A 10 -2.82 -42.62 -22.83
N ALA A 11 -2.29 -43.38 -21.87
CA ALA A 11 -1.48 -42.85 -20.81
C ALA A 11 -0.33 -42.01 -21.45
N VAL A 12 -0.30 -40.74 -21.11
CA VAL A 12 0.76 -39.83 -21.60
C VAL A 12 2.08 -40.29 -21.00
N ALA A 13 3.11 -40.52 -21.85
CA ALA A 13 4.41 -40.89 -21.35
C ALA A 13 4.93 -39.87 -20.32
N PRO A 14 5.52 -40.33 -19.20
CA PRO A 14 6.01 -39.42 -18.15
C PRO A 14 6.99 -38.40 -18.74
N GLN A 15 6.72 -37.13 -18.51
CA GLN A 15 7.58 -36.01 -18.91
C GLN A 15 8.57 -35.70 -17.79
N SER A 16 9.77 -35.24 -18.16
CA SER A 16 10.75 -34.79 -17.16
C SER A 16 10.36 -33.47 -16.48
N GLU A 17 9.61 -32.64 -17.18
CA GLU A 17 9.13 -31.33 -16.70
C GLU A 17 7.67 -31.09 -17.05
N TYR A 18 6.95 -30.46 -16.16
CA TYR A 18 5.51 -30.10 -16.31
C TYR A 18 5.32 -28.58 -16.23
N THR A 19 4.43 -28.03 -17.05
CA THR A 19 4.09 -26.62 -17.00
C THR A 19 3.38 -26.27 -15.70
N ARG A 20 4.02 -25.44 -14.89
CA ARG A 20 3.49 -24.95 -13.61
C ARG A 20 2.76 -23.62 -13.77
N PHE A 21 3.42 -22.64 -14.38
CA PHE A 21 2.88 -21.29 -14.55
C PHE A 21 2.90 -20.86 -16.01
N THR A 22 1.78 -20.27 -16.45
CA THR A 22 1.67 -19.68 -17.78
C THR A 22 2.48 -18.39 -17.87
N PRO A 23 2.88 -17.94 -19.09
CA PRO A 23 3.58 -16.66 -19.26
C PRO A 23 2.83 -15.47 -18.64
N ILE A 24 1.49 -15.47 -18.69
CA ILE A 24 0.67 -14.40 -18.10
C ILE A 24 0.81 -14.41 -16.57
N GLN A 25 0.69 -15.56 -15.90
CA GLN A 25 0.86 -15.65 -14.44
C GLN A 25 2.26 -15.22 -14.00
N ARG A 26 3.27 -15.54 -14.78
CA ARG A 26 4.66 -15.11 -14.53
C ARG A 26 4.81 -13.60 -14.68
N PHE A 27 4.19 -13.00 -15.68
CA PHE A 27 4.17 -11.56 -15.88
C PHE A 27 3.47 -10.84 -14.72
N GLU A 28 2.27 -11.29 -14.33
CA GLU A 28 1.54 -10.76 -13.18
C GLU A 28 2.39 -10.80 -11.90
N HIS A 29 3.02 -11.94 -11.64
CA HIS A 29 3.89 -12.07 -10.46
C HIS A 29 5.13 -11.16 -10.53
N MET A 30 5.73 -10.94 -11.70
CA MET A 30 6.86 -10.01 -11.83
C MET A 30 6.46 -8.57 -11.59
N VAL A 31 5.27 -8.15 -12.07
CA VAL A 31 4.73 -6.82 -11.78
C VAL A 31 4.45 -6.68 -10.28
N LEU A 32 3.81 -7.68 -9.67
CA LEU A 32 3.56 -7.73 -8.23
C LEU A 32 4.87 -7.64 -7.43
N LEU A 33 5.89 -8.42 -7.80
CA LEU A 33 7.20 -8.43 -7.13
C LEU A 33 7.84 -7.03 -7.13
N VAL A 34 7.89 -6.38 -8.30
CA VAL A 34 8.53 -5.06 -8.44
C VAL A 34 7.73 -3.99 -7.69
N THR A 35 6.40 -3.97 -7.86
CA THR A 35 5.55 -2.96 -7.23
C THR A 35 5.48 -3.15 -5.73
N PHE A 36 5.30 -4.36 -5.22
CA PHE A 36 5.27 -4.66 -3.79
C PHE A 36 6.59 -4.28 -3.11
N THR A 37 7.73 -4.70 -3.67
CA THR A 37 9.05 -4.38 -3.12
C THR A 37 9.28 -2.87 -3.12
N GLY A 38 8.97 -2.20 -4.22
CA GLY A 38 9.10 -0.76 -4.32
C GLY A 38 8.19 0.00 -3.35
N LEU A 39 6.95 -0.48 -3.16
CA LEU A 39 6.00 0.07 -2.18
C LEU A 39 6.49 -0.11 -0.74
N ALA A 40 7.09 -1.27 -0.41
CA ALA A 40 7.70 -1.50 0.90
C ALA A 40 8.90 -0.57 1.14
N ILE A 41 9.80 -0.44 0.15
CA ILE A 41 10.99 0.42 0.24
C ILE A 41 10.60 1.90 0.35
N THR A 42 9.54 2.33 -0.32
CA THR A 42 9.11 3.74 -0.27
C THR A 42 8.12 4.02 0.86
N GLY A 43 7.35 3.04 1.33
CA GLY A 43 6.31 3.21 2.35
C GLY A 43 6.83 3.10 3.78
N LEU A 44 7.66 2.09 4.09
CA LEU A 44 8.18 1.90 5.46
C LEU A 44 8.94 3.12 5.97
N PRO A 45 9.85 3.78 5.20
CA PRO A 45 10.49 5.00 5.66
C PRO A 45 9.51 6.13 5.97
N GLN A 46 8.39 6.24 5.24
CA GLN A 46 7.36 7.24 5.55
C GLN A 46 6.66 6.98 6.88
N THR A 47 6.50 5.71 7.27
CA THR A 47 5.91 5.32 8.57
C THR A 47 6.84 5.64 9.74
N TYR A 48 8.16 5.51 9.52
CA TYR A 48 9.18 5.67 10.55
C TYR A 48 10.03 6.92 10.36
N ALA A 49 9.47 7.97 9.72
CA ALA A 49 10.18 9.19 9.37
C ALA A 49 10.71 9.99 10.59
N GLU A 50 10.22 9.72 11.79
CA GLU A 50 10.68 10.36 13.03
C GLU A 50 12.05 9.83 13.50
N ILE A 51 12.48 8.65 13.00
CA ILE A 51 13.75 8.04 13.41
C ILE A 51 14.91 8.67 12.61
N GLU A 52 15.94 9.14 13.30
CA GLU A 52 17.06 9.91 12.72
C GLU A 52 17.75 9.22 11.53
N TRP A 53 18.08 7.93 11.65
CA TRP A 53 18.70 7.19 10.53
C TRP A 53 17.75 7.01 9.34
N VAL A 54 16.42 6.95 9.59
CA VAL A 54 15.41 6.88 8.52
C VAL A 54 15.31 8.21 7.80
N GLN A 55 15.43 9.35 8.51
CA GLN A 55 15.50 10.68 7.88
C GLN A 55 16.70 10.79 6.94
N THR A 56 17.85 10.27 7.36
CA THR A 56 19.04 10.19 6.50
C THR A 56 18.78 9.37 5.24
N LEU A 57 18.11 8.21 5.38
CA LEU A 57 17.71 7.36 4.25
C LEU A 57 16.73 8.09 3.32
N ILE A 58 15.72 8.76 3.87
CA ILE A 58 14.77 9.58 3.11
C ILE A 58 15.50 10.69 2.34
N GLY A 59 16.45 11.37 2.97
CA GLY A 59 17.28 12.38 2.32
C GLY A 59 18.07 11.82 1.13
N PHE A 60 18.69 10.64 1.30
CA PHE A 60 19.38 9.94 0.22
C PHE A 60 18.46 9.56 -0.95
N MET A 61 17.21 9.22 -0.67
CA MET A 61 16.21 8.86 -1.67
C MET A 61 15.53 10.08 -2.36
N GLY A 62 16.04 11.29 -2.15
CA GLY A 62 15.53 12.51 -2.77
C GLY A 62 14.46 13.24 -1.95
N GLY A 63 14.32 12.91 -0.67
CA GLY A 63 13.39 13.54 0.25
C GLY A 63 12.01 12.88 0.28
N ILE A 64 11.19 13.29 1.25
CA ILE A 64 9.87 12.69 1.52
C ILE A 64 8.91 12.87 0.34
N GLU A 65 8.99 13.97 -0.39
CA GLU A 65 8.15 14.24 -1.55
C GLU A 65 8.42 13.25 -2.69
N SER A 66 9.71 13.02 -3.00
CA SER A 66 10.11 12.04 -4.02
C SER A 66 9.63 10.63 -3.66
N LEU A 67 9.76 10.24 -2.37
CA LEU A 67 9.24 8.96 -1.89
C LEU A 67 7.72 8.84 -2.11
N ARG A 68 6.96 9.87 -1.77
CA ARG A 68 5.50 9.89 -1.93
C ARG A 68 5.09 9.78 -3.39
N ILE A 69 5.76 10.51 -4.28
CA ILE A 69 5.49 10.43 -5.72
C ILE A 69 5.75 9.02 -6.24
N VAL A 70 6.93 8.45 -5.94
CA VAL A 70 7.28 7.08 -6.37
C VAL A 70 6.32 6.06 -5.78
N HIS A 71 5.96 6.18 -4.50
CA HIS A 71 5.00 5.31 -3.83
C HIS A 71 3.64 5.32 -4.53
N ARG A 72 3.10 6.49 -4.87
CA ARG A 72 1.83 6.66 -5.58
C ARG A 72 1.87 6.08 -7.01
N ILE A 73 2.99 6.27 -7.73
CA ILE A 73 3.17 5.66 -9.06
C ILE A 73 3.14 4.14 -8.95
N LEU A 74 3.89 3.55 -8.03
CA LEU A 74 3.92 2.11 -7.82
C LEU A 74 2.56 1.56 -7.36
N ALA A 75 1.85 2.28 -6.49
CA ALA A 75 0.50 1.94 -6.07
C ALA A 75 -0.48 1.94 -7.25
N THR A 76 -0.38 2.91 -8.15
CA THR A 76 -1.21 2.98 -9.37
C THR A 76 -0.93 1.80 -10.29
N ILE A 77 0.33 1.40 -10.46
CA ILE A 77 0.70 0.23 -11.26
C ILE A 77 0.14 -1.05 -10.63
N LEU A 78 0.26 -1.20 -9.29
CA LEU A 78 -0.29 -2.36 -8.57
C LEU A 78 -1.83 -2.42 -8.66
N MET A 79 -2.51 -1.28 -8.59
CA MET A 79 -3.97 -1.23 -8.80
C MET A 79 -4.35 -1.66 -10.22
N ALA A 80 -3.63 -1.18 -11.23
CA ALA A 80 -3.86 -1.59 -12.62
C ALA A 80 -3.63 -3.09 -12.82
N GLU A 81 -2.58 -3.64 -12.22
CA GLU A 81 -2.30 -5.07 -12.22
C GLU A 81 -3.42 -5.86 -11.52
N SER A 82 -3.89 -5.43 -10.36
CA SER A 82 -4.97 -6.08 -9.61
C SER A 82 -6.29 -6.09 -10.40
N ILE A 83 -6.60 -5.02 -11.13
CA ILE A 83 -7.75 -4.98 -12.04
C ILE A 83 -7.54 -5.97 -13.19
N PHE A 84 -6.35 -6.01 -13.78
CA PHE A 84 -6.01 -6.96 -14.85
C PHE A 84 -6.16 -8.42 -14.38
N HIS A 85 -5.63 -8.74 -13.18
CA HIS A 85 -5.80 -10.03 -12.53
C HIS A 85 -7.27 -10.40 -12.33
N GLY A 86 -8.08 -9.47 -11.82
CA GLY A 86 -9.53 -9.63 -11.69
C GLY A 86 -10.20 -9.97 -13.02
N GLY A 87 -9.74 -9.40 -14.13
CA GLY A 87 -10.19 -9.73 -15.48
C GLY A 87 -9.86 -11.15 -15.90
N ILE A 88 -8.65 -11.62 -15.60
CA ILE A 88 -8.24 -13.01 -15.87
C ILE A 88 -9.11 -13.98 -15.08
N LEU A 89 -9.35 -13.71 -13.80
CA LEU A 89 -10.23 -14.54 -12.97
C LEU A 89 -11.66 -14.56 -13.51
N SER A 90 -12.19 -13.40 -13.87
CA SER A 90 -13.52 -13.26 -14.46
C SER A 90 -13.63 -13.96 -15.81
N TYR A 91 -12.59 -13.87 -16.65
CA TYR A 91 -12.52 -14.61 -17.91
C TYR A 91 -12.55 -16.13 -17.67
N LYS A 92 -11.77 -16.63 -16.71
CA LYS A 92 -11.76 -18.05 -16.36
C LYS A 92 -13.13 -18.52 -15.87
N ALA A 93 -13.80 -17.71 -15.04
CA ALA A 93 -15.12 -18.05 -14.50
C ALA A 93 -16.23 -17.97 -15.55
N ILE A 94 -16.33 -16.86 -16.29
CA ILE A 94 -17.48 -16.55 -17.17
C ILE A 94 -17.32 -17.20 -18.54
N VAL A 95 -16.12 -17.11 -19.14
CA VAL A 95 -15.88 -17.59 -20.51
C VAL A 95 -15.51 -19.07 -20.51
N LEU A 96 -14.59 -19.49 -19.61
CA LEU A 96 -14.12 -20.86 -19.58
C LEU A 96 -14.94 -21.77 -18.66
N GLY A 97 -15.87 -21.24 -17.86
CA GLY A 97 -16.66 -22.01 -16.90
C GLY A 97 -15.84 -22.71 -15.82
N LYS A 98 -14.62 -22.24 -15.54
CA LYS A 98 -13.72 -22.87 -14.58
C LYS A 98 -13.97 -22.35 -13.17
N ARG A 99 -13.90 -23.27 -12.20
CA ARG A 99 -13.94 -22.89 -10.77
C ARG A 99 -12.65 -22.16 -10.37
N ALA A 100 -12.77 -21.25 -9.43
CA ALA A 100 -11.62 -20.54 -8.86
C ALA A 100 -10.82 -21.51 -7.95
N THR A 101 -9.74 -22.07 -8.48
CA THR A 101 -8.91 -23.08 -7.79
C THR A 101 -8.07 -22.53 -6.66
N MET A 102 -7.91 -21.19 -6.57
CA MET A 102 -7.16 -20.50 -5.51
C MET A 102 -8.02 -20.14 -4.30
N ILE A 103 -9.34 -20.32 -4.36
CA ILE A 103 -10.20 -20.09 -3.19
C ILE A 103 -10.06 -21.29 -2.24
N PRO A 104 -9.70 -21.07 -0.94
CA PRO A 104 -9.64 -22.13 0.04
C PRO A 104 -10.99 -22.80 0.24
N GLY A 105 -10.99 -24.12 0.39
CA GLY A 105 -12.15 -24.93 0.68
C GLY A 105 -11.93 -25.84 1.89
N PHE A 106 -12.95 -26.61 2.26
CA PHE A 106 -12.88 -27.52 3.41
C PHE A 106 -11.74 -28.55 3.28
N LYS A 107 -11.47 -29.03 2.05
CA LYS A 107 -10.35 -29.94 1.81
C LYS A 107 -9.01 -29.33 2.21
N ASP A 108 -8.80 -28.03 1.98
CA ASP A 108 -7.54 -27.36 2.30
C ASP A 108 -7.29 -27.29 3.81
N ILE A 109 -8.35 -27.18 4.62
CA ILE A 109 -8.25 -27.26 6.09
C ILE A 109 -7.77 -28.65 6.50
N MET A 110 -8.34 -29.70 5.90
CA MET A 110 -7.94 -31.07 6.17
C MET A 110 -6.51 -31.36 5.71
N ASP A 111 -6.14 -30.85 4.54
CA ASP A 111 -4.77 -30.97 3.99
C ASP A 111 -3.77 -30.25 4.90
N ALA A 112 -4.13 -29.07 5.45
CA ALA A 112 -3.30 -28.34 6.42
C ALA A 112 -3.10 -29.13 7.72
N ILE A 113 -4.19 -29.70 8.28
CA ILE A 113 -4.12 -30.53 9.49
C ILE A 113 -3.24 -31.77 9.22
N ASN A 114 -3.46 -32.45 8.11
CA ASN A 114 -2.70 -33.63 7.73
C ASN A 114 -1.22 -33.31 7.51
N TRP A 115 -0.91 -32.14 6.94
CA TRP A 115 0.45 -31.67 6.77
C TRP A 115 1.15 -31.41 8.11
N VAL A 116 0.46 -30.78 9.06
CA VAL A 116 0.98 -30.58 10.42
C VAL A 116 1.22 -31.92 11.10
N LEU A 117 0.27 -32.87 11.04
CA LEU A 117 0.40 -34.20 11.64
C LEU A 117 1.56 -34.99 11.00
N PHE A 118 1.78 -34.86 9.71
CA PHE A 118 2.92 -35.45 9.00
C PHE A 118 4.25 -34.87 9.53
N ASN A 119 4.38 -33.53 9.62
CA ASN A 119 5.59 -32.88 10.10
C ASN A 119 5.88 -33.17 11.58
N LEU A 120 4.85 -33.45 12.39
CA LEU A 120 5.00 -33.86 13.78
C LEU A 120 5.26 -35.38 13.96
N GLY A 121 5.31 -36.14 12.84
CA GLY A 121 5.57 -37.58 12.86
C GLY A 121 4.36 -38.44 13.22
N PHE A 122 3.13 -37.86 13.34
CA PHE A 122 1.91 -38.62 13.60
C PHE A 122 1.32 -39.30 12.34
N ARG A 123 1.82 -38.94 11.15
CA ARG A 123 1.47 -39.58 9.89
C ARG A 123 2.72 -39.92 9.11
N SER A 124 2.70 -41.06 8.39
CA SER A 124 3.80 -41.55 7.54
C SER A 124 3.75 -41.01 6.11
N GLU A 125 2.57 -40.60 5.65
CA GLU A 125 2.36 -40.17 4.26
C GLU A 125 2.14 -38.67 4.18
N HIS A 126 2.79 -38.03 3.18
CA HIS A 126 2.55 -36.63 2.84
C HIS A 126 1.16 -36.51 2.22
N PRO A 127 0.37 -35.45 2.57
CA PRO A 127 -0.94 -35.25 1.92
C PRO A 127 -0.79 -35.03 0.40
N HIS A 128 -1.67 -35.65 -0.38
CA HIS A 128 -1.73 -35.47 -1.83
C HIS A 128 -2.29 -34.10 -2.18
N MET A 129 -1.39 -33.15 -2.42
CA MET A 129 -1.74 -31.76 -2.68
C MET A 129 -2.19 -31.56 -4.14
N PRO A 130 -3.24 -30.72 -4.36
CA PRO A 130 -3.70 -30.36 -5.69
C PRO A 130 -2.74 -29.34 -6.36
N ARG A 131 -3.15 -28.81 -7.53
CA ARG A 131 -2.40 -27.79 -8.27
C ARG A 131 -1.91 -26.64 -7.41
N TYR A 132 -2.72 -26.17 -6.48
CA TYR A 132 -2.33 -25.17 -5.48
C TYR A 132 -2.58 -25.79 -4.10
N ASN A 133 -1.54 -25.83 -3.29
CA ASN A 133 -1.62 -26.32 -1.92
C ASN A 133 -2.28 -25.27 -1.00
N PHE A 134 -2.63 -25.68 0.22
CA PHE A 134 -3.29 -24.79 1.17
C PHE A 134 -2.46 -23.55 1.53
N GLY A 135 -1.13 -23.67 1.64
CA GLY A 135 -0.24 -22.55 1.92
C GLY A 135 -0.26 -21.49 0.83
N GLU A 136 -0.14 -21.91 -0.44
CA GLU A 136 -0.24 -21.03 -1.61
C GLU A 136 -1.61 -20.33 -1.69
N LYS A 137 -2.70 -21.01 -1.32
CA LYS A 137 -4.04 -20.41 -1.30
C LYS A 137 -4.21 -19.38 -0.19
N VAL A 138 -3.65 -19.64 1.00
CA VAL A 138 -3.67 -18.69 2.12
C VAL A 138 -2.84 -17.45 1.80
N GLU A 139 -1.64 -17.62 1.23
CA GLU A 139 -0.82 -16.50 0.76
C GLU A 139 -1.56 -15.66 -0.28
N TYR A 140 -2.17 -16.31 -1.27
CA TYR A 140 -2.95 -15.63 -2.30
C TYR A 140 -4.11 -14.83 -1.70
N LEU A 141 -4.88 -15.43 -0.79
CA LEU A 141 -5.99 -14.76 -0.13
C LEU A 141 -5.52 -13.56 0.71
N ALA A 142 -4.38 -13.71 1.40
CA ALA A 142 -3.76 -12.63 2.18
C ALA A 142 -3.36 -11.46 1.27
N VAL A 143 -2.74 -11.75 0.10
CA VAL A 143 -2.40 -10.70 -0.89
C VAL A 143 -3.64 -10.01 -1.43
N VAL A 144 -4.69 -10.75 -1.78
CA VAL A 144 -5.96 -10.16 -2.26
C VAL A 144 -6.59 -9.27 -1.21
N TRP A 145 -6.71 -9.76 0.03
CA TRP A 145 -7.27 -9.00 1.15
C TRP A 145 -6.43 -7.76 1.48
N GLY A 146 -5.11 -7.95 1.64
CA GLY A 146 -4.18 -6.87 1.91
C GLY A 146 -4.23 -5.79 0.83
N THR A 147 -4.28 -6.18 -0.45
CA THR A 147 -4.41 -5.22 -1.56
C THR A 147 -5.68 -4.38 -1.42
N VAL A 148 -6.83 -4.97 -1.07
CA VAL A 148 -8.08 -4.24 -0.86
C VAL A 148 -7.93 -3.23 0.28
N VAL A 149 -7.38 -3.64 1.43
CA VAL A 149 -7.12 -2.75 2.57
C VAL A 149 -6.17 -1.62 2.18
N MET A 150 -5.05 -1.94 1.50
CA MET A 150 -4.04 -0.96 1.08
C MET A 150 -4.60 0.05 0.07
N VAL A 151 -5.44 -0.39 -0.88
CA VAL A 151 -6.08 0.51 -1.85
C VAL A 151 -7.05 1.45 -1.15
N ILE A 152 -7.97 0.94 -0.34
CA ILE A 152 -8.98 1.76 0.35
C ILE A 152 -8.28 2.79 1.26
N THR A 153 -7.40 2.34 2.13
CA THR A 153 -6.72 3.23 3.09
C THR A 153 -5.76 4.19 2.40
N GLY A 154 -5.09 3.75 1.33
CA GLY A 154 -4.24 4.59 0.50
C GLY A 154 -4.99 5.71 -0.19
N PHE A 155 -6.18 5.44 -0.76
CA PHE A 155 -7.05 6.47 -1.33
C PHE A 155 -7.53 7.47 -0.29
N MET A 156 -7.89 7.01 0.92
CA MET A 156 -8.30 7.89 2.02
C MET A 156 -7.18 8.86 2.42
N MET A 157 -5.92 8.39 2.46
CA MET A 157 -4.76 9.21 2.78
C MET A 157 -4.26 10.06 1.60
N TRP A 158 -4.55 9.66 0.37
CA TRP A 158 -4.15 10.42 -0.82
C TRP A 158 -4.92 11.74 -0.93
N ASN A 159 -6.20 11.72 -0.56
CA ASN A 159 -7.03 12.93 -0.58
C ASN A 159 -7.84 13.09 0.72
N PRO A 160 -7.17 13.45 1.84
CA PRO A 160 -7.80 13.50 3.14
C PRO A 160 -8.92 14.56 3.23
N ILE A 161 -8.79 15.68 2.50
CA ILE A 161 -9.81 16.76 2.51
C ILE A 161 -11.11 16.27 1.88
N ALA A 162 -11.05 15.61 0.72
CA ALA A 162 -12.24 15.07 0.07
C ALA A 162 -12.90 13.97 0.91
N ILE A 163 -12.12 13.13 1.56
CA ILE A 163 -12.62 12.07 2.43
C ILE A 163 -13.29 12.68 3.68
N ALA A 164 -12.65 13.66 4.33
CA ALA A 164 -13.20 14.33 5.53
C ALA A 164 -14.47 15.15 5.25
N SER A 165 -14.74 15.50 3.98
CA SER A 165 -16.01 16.13 3.60
C SER A 165 -17.19 15.16 3.56
N ILE A 166 -16.92 13.83 3.51
CA ILE A 166 -17.94 12.76 3.40
C ILE A 166 -18.00 11.91 4.66
N LEU A 167 -16.84 11.65 5.27
CA LEU A 167 -16.68 10.80 6.45
C LEU A 167 -16.11 11.61 7.62
N PRO A 168 -16.31 11.17 8.88
CA PRO A 168 -15.69 11.80 10.04
C PRO A 168 -14.17 11.86 9.90
N GLY A 169 -13.54 12.95 10.37
CA GLY A 169 -12.10 13.19 10.21
C GLY A 169 -11.21 12.09 10.83
N GLU A 170 -11.71 11.43 11.87
CA GLU A 170 -11.02 10.33 12.58
C GLU A 170 -10.74 9.12 11.68
N VAL A 171 -11.42 8.99 10.52
CA VAL A 171 -11.14 7.90 9.57
C VAL A 171 -9.76 8.05 8.92
N ILE A 172 -9.19 9.27 8.85
CA ILE A 172 -7.86 9.48 8.24
C ILE A 172 -6.74 8.90 9.12
N PRO A 173 -6.62 9.22 10.43
CA PRO A 173 -5.63 8.55 11.28
C PRO A 173 -5.88 7.05 11.40
N ALA A 174 -7.14 6.59 11.42
CA ALA A 174 -7.46 5.17 11.41
C ALA A 174 -6.98 4.48 10.12
N ALA A 175 -7.18 5.11 8.94
CA ALA A 175 -6.69 4.61 7.67
C ALA A 175 -5.15 4.56 7.65
N ARG A 176 -4.46 5.56 8.20
CA ARG A 176 -3.00 5.57 8.33
C ARG A 176 -2.49 4.41 9.18
N ALA A 177 -3.11 4.17 10.33
CA ALA A 177 -2.75 3.06 11.22
C ALA A 177 -2.98 1.69 10.54
N ALA A 178 -4.13 1.51 9.89
CA ALA A 178 -4.46 0.28 9.17
C ALA A 178 -3.49 0.04 7.98
N HIS A 179 -3.18 1.07 7.20
CA HIS A 179 -2.25 1.00 6.07
C HIS A 179 -0.84 0.62 6.51
N ALA A 180 -0.32 1.27 7.54
CA ALA A 180 1.00 0.99 8.10
C ALA A 180 1.06 -0.42 8.72
N GLY A 181 0.04 -0.81 9.48
CA GLY A 181 -0.05 -2.14 10.09
C GLY A 181 -0.10 -3.25 9.04
N GLU A 182 -0.94 -3.10 8.00
CA GLU A 182 -1.03 -4.05 6.90
C GLU A 182 0.28 -4.13 6.11
N ALA A 183 0.96 -3.00 5.86
CA ALA A 183 2.25 -2.99 5.17
C ALA A 183 3.31 -3.80 5.93
N ILE A 184 3.40 -3.64 7.26
CA ILE A 184 4.32 -4.41 8.11
C ILE A 184 3.96 -5.90 8.07
N LEU A 185 2.67 -6.24 8.24
CA LEU A 185 2.20 -7.61 8.20
C LEU A 185 2.51 -8.28 6.86
N ALA A 186 2.24 -7.60 5.76
CA ALA A 186 2.51 -8.10 4.42
C ALA A 186 4.01 -8.32 4.18
N VAL A 187 4.88 -7.38 4.56
CA VAL A 187 6.34 -7.52 4.43
C VAL A 187 6.85 -8.68 5.28
N LEU A 188 6.41 -8.81 6.52
CA LEU A 188 6.80 -9.93 7.39
C LEU A 188 6.32 -11.28 6.85
N SER A 189 5.10 -11.35 6.31
CA SER A 189 4.56 -12.55 5.68
C SER A 189 5.41 -12.97 4.48
N ILE A 190 5.77 -12.03 3.60
CA ILE A 190 6.64 -12.31 2.44
C ILE A 190 8.04 -12.74 2.89
N VAL A 191 8.68 -12.03 3.82
CA VAL A 191 10.06 -12.32 4.24
C VAL A 191 10.14 -13.64 5.03
N ILE A 192 9.22 -13.85 5.99
CA ILE A 192 9.30 -15.02 6.89
C ILE A 192 8.72 -16.26 6.23
N TRP A 193 7.57 -16.16 5.59
CA TRP A 193 6.85 -17.32 5.08
C TRP A 193 7.15 -17.61 3.61
N HIS A 194 6.88 -16.64 2.71
CA HIS A 194 7.04 -16.85 1.28
C HIS A 194 8.48 -17.11 0.88
N MET A 195 9.41 -16.23 1.29
CA MET A 195 10.85 -16.39 0.99
C MET A 195 11.42 -17.69 1.57
N TRP A 196 11.00 -18.05 2.80
CA TRP A 196 11.41 -19.32 3.40
C TRP A 196 10.93 -20.51 2.60
N ASN A 197 9.65 -20.60 2.27
CA ASN A 197 9.09 -21.76 1.58
C ASN A 197 9.56 -21.89 0.13
N VAL A 198 9.72 -20.76 -0.57
CA VAL A 198 10.05 -20.76 -2.01
C VAL A 198 11.55 -20.78 -2.27
N HIS A 199 12.36 -20.09 -1.48
CA HIS A 199 13.78 -19.90 -1.80
C HIS A 199 14.74 -20.53 -0.80
N VAL A 200 14.37 -20.70 0.47
CA VAL A 200 15.26 -21.25 1.51
C VAL A 200 15.04 -22.75 1.67
N ARG A 201 13.80 -23.17 1.90
CA ARG A 201 13.47 -24.60 2.07
C ARG A 201 13.69 -25.39 0.78
N ARG A 202 13.30 -24.80 -0.37
CA ARG A 202 13.45 -25.36 -1.71
C ARG A 202 13.67 -24.22 -2.68
N PHE A 203 14.73 -24.29 -3.46
CA PHE A 203 15.00 -23.25 -4.45
C PHE A 203 14.08 -23.42 -5.67
N ASN A 204 12.82 -23.00 -5.53
CA ASN A 204 11.81 -23.12 -6.57
C ASN A 204 11.93 -21.99 -7.59
N LYS A 205 12.29 -22.32 -8.83
CA LYS A 205 12.46 -21.38 -9.95
C LYS A 205 11.22 -21.32 -10.86
N SER A 206 10.16 -22.07 -10.57
CA SER A 206 9.04 -22.27 -11.50
C SER A 206 8.34 -20.96 -11.90
N MET A 207 8.38 -19.93 -11.06
CA MET A 207 7.84 -18.62 -11.41
C MET A 207 8.69 -17.92 -12.49
N PHE A 208 9.98 -18.26 -12.62
CA PHE A 208 10.87 -17.72 -13.65
C PHE A 208 10.91 -18.61 -14.90
N THR A 209 11.00 -19.93 -14.71
CA THR A 209 11.11 -20.91 -15.81
C THR A 209 9.75 -21.27 -16.42
N GLY A 210 8.71 -21.29 -15.63
CA GLY A 210 7.37 -21.74 -15.97
C GLY A 210 7.13 -23.23 -15.73
N THR A 211 8.17 -24.02 -15.38
CA THR A 211 8.11 -25.47 -15.26
C THR A 211 8.54 -25.95 -13.88
N LEU A 212 8.11 -27.17 -13.53
CA LEU A 212 8.60 -27.95 -12.39
C LEU A 212 9.02 -29.34 -12.88
N SER A 213 10.06 -29.90 -12.25
CA SER A 213 10.45 -31.28 -12.51
C SER A 213 9.38 -32.26 -12.03
N ARG A 214 9.38 -33.48 -12.59
CA ARG A 214 8.43 -34.52 -12.16
C ARG A 214 8.58 -34.83 -10.67
N GLU A 215 9.80 -34.89 -10.14
CA GLU A 215 10.06 -35.16 -8.71
C GLU A 215 9.49 -34.06 -7.83
N ALA A 216 9.64 -32.77 -8.20
CA ALA A 216 9.06 -31.66 -7.47
C ALA A 216 7.52 -31.66 -7.52
N MET A 217 6.94 -32.04 -8.67
CA MET A 217 5.50 -32.22 -8.81
C MET A 217 4.96 -33.36 -7.93
N GLU A 218 5.68 -34.48 -7.86
CA GLU A 218 5.31 -35.65 -7.04
C GLU A 218 5.36 -35.28 -5.54
N GLU A 219 6.33 -34.51 -5.12
CA GLU A 219 6.50 -34.13 -3.73
C GLU A 219 5.53 -33.03 -3.28
N GLU A 220 5.27 -32.04 -4.12
CA GLU A 220 4.50 -30.84 -3.74
C GLU A 220 3.05 -30.85 -4.25
N HIS A 221 2.80 -31.53 -5.39
CA HIS A 221 1.52 -31.46 -6.10
C HIS A 221 1.12 -32.83 -6.67
N ALA A 222 1.23 -33.88 -5.86
CA ALA A 222 1.01 -35.28 -6.30
C ALA A 222 -0.34 -35.49 -7.01
N ALA A 223 -1.41 -34.90 -6.49
CA ALA A 223 -2.73 -35.02 -7.12
C ALA A 223 -2.83 -34.28 -8.47
N GLU A 224 -2.05 -33.21 -8.67
CA GLU A 224 -1.95 -32.53 -9.96
C GLU A 224 -1.14 -33.34 -10.96
N LEU A 225 -0.06 -33.97 -10.52
CA LEU A 225 0.74 -34.85 -11.35
C LEU A 225 -0.08 -36.03 -11.87
N GLU A 226 -0.80 -36.70 -10.98
CA GLU A 226 -1.72 -37.79 -11.33
C GLU A 226 -2.78 -37.36 -12.35
N PHE A 227 -3.39 -36.16 -12.15
CA PHE A 227 -4.33 -35.59 -13.10
C PHE A 227 -3.71 -35.38 -14.49
N LEU A 228 -2.49 -34.85 -14.57
CA LEU A 228 -1.82 -34.60 -15.86
C LEU A 228 -1.36 -35.87 -16.53
N GLU A 229 -0.83 -36.87 -15.78
CA GLU A 229 -0.37 -38.18 -16.31
C GLU A 229 -1.57 -39.06 -16.75
N SER A 230 -2.77 -38.86 -16.17
CA SER A 230 -4.01 -39.50 -16.65
C SER A 230 -4.62 -38.82 -17.88
N GLY A 231 -3.93 -37.85 -18.50
CA GLY A 231 -4.41 -37.17 -19.72
C GLY A 231 -5.30 -35.96 -19.41
N GLY A 232 -5.37 -35.50 -18.15
CA GLY A 232 -6.10 -34.31 -17.75
C GLY A 232 -5.56 -33.04 -18.40
N THR A 233 -6.45 -32.16 -18.84
CA THR A 233 -6.07 -30.89 -19.47
C THR A 233 -6.92 -29.73 -18.95
N TYR A 234 -6.29 -28.55 -18.84
CA TYR A 234 -6.95 -27.29 -18.53
C TYR A 234 -7.35 -26.51 -19.79
N ILE A 235 -7.02 -26.99 -20.98
CA ILE A 235 -7.35 -26.32 -22.25
C ILE A 235 -8.79 -26.62 -22.63
N THR A 236 -9.58 -25.59 -22.83
CA THR A 236 -10.99 -25.70 -23.27
C THR A 236 -11.15 -24.91 -24.56
N ASN A 237 -11.32 -25.60 -25.69
CA ASN A 237 -11.57 -25.01 -27.00
C ASN A 237 -12.96 -25.44 -27.50
N SER A 238 -14.03 -24.97 -26.88
CA SER A 238 -15.38 -25.18 -27.35
C SER A 238 -15.87 -23.99 -28.20
N GLU A 239 -16.81 -24.24 -29.12
CA GLU A 239 -17.44 -23.15 -29.88
C GLU A 239 -18.09 -22.09 -28.99
N GLU A 240 -18.63 -22.50 -27.84
CA GLU A 240 -19.22 -21.63 -26.85
C GLU A 240 -18.18 -20.66 -26.22
N VAL A 241 -16.98 -21.16 -25.94
CA VAL A 241 -15.85 -20.33 -25.44
C VAL A 241 -15.48 -19.29 -26.49
N ILE A 242 -15.38 -19.68 -27.76
CA ILE A 242 -15.04 -18.76 -28.85
C ILE A 242 -16.10 -17.64 -28.97
N LYS A 243 -17.40 -18.00 -28.90
CA LYS A 243 -18.50 -17.03 -28.96
C LYS A 243 -18.50 -16.02 -27.81
N LYS A 244 -18.14 -16.44 -26.59
CA LYS A 244 -18.10 -15.57 -25.39
C LYS A 244 -16.82 -14.73 -25.30
N ARG A 245 -15.73 -15.15 -25.93
CA ARG A 245 -14.40 -14.57 -25.77
C ARG A 245 -14.32 -13.12 -26.21
N ILE A 246 -14.74 -12.80 -27.42
CA ILE A 246 -14.62 -11.46 -27.98
C ILE A 246 -15.48 -10.44 -27.23
N PRO A 247 -16.80 -10.70 -26.99
CA PRO A 247 -17.64 -9.79 -26.22
C PRO A 247 -17.10 -9.54 -24.81
N PHE A 248 -16.60 -10.57 -24.14
CA PHE A 248 -16.00 -10.41 -22.80
C PHE A 248 -14.75 -9.52 -22.83
N LEU A 249 -13.81 -9.81 -23.72
CA LEU A 249 -12.56 -9.04 -23.82
C LEU A 249 -12.84 -7.58 -24.18
N THR A 250 -13.77 -7.31 -25.08
CA THR A 250 -14.17 -5.94 -25.45
C THR A 250 -14.81 -5.21 -24.27
N GLY A 251 -15.80 -5.83 -23.60
CA GLY A 251 -16.46 -5.24 -22.44
C GLY A 251 -15.50 -4.98 -21.29
N TYR A 252 -14.60 -5.93 -21.03
CA TYR A 252 -13.59 -5.78 -19.98
C TYR A 252 -12.55 -4.69 -20.31
N ALA A 253 -12.10 -4.61 -21.57
CA ALA A 253 -11.18 -3.56 -21.99
C ALA A 253 -11.79 -2.16 -21.83
N ILE A 254 -13.07 -2.01 -22.17
CA ILE A 254 -13.80 -0.73 -21.97
C ILE A 254 -13.88 -0.41 -20.49
N LEU A 255 -14.28 -1.37 -19.65
CA LEU A 255 -14.39 -1.18 -18.20
C LEU A 255 -13.03 -0.79 -17.59
N MET A 256 -11.97 -1.53 -17.93
CA MET A 256 -10.62 -1.26 -17.42
C MET A 256 -10.12 0.13 -17.85
N THR A 257 -10.33 0.49 -19.11
CA THR A 257 -9.96 1.82 -19.60
C THR A 257 -10.73 2.91 -18.86
N ALA A 258 -12.03 2.74 -18.63
CA ALA A 258 -12.85 3.69 -17.89
C ALA A 258 -12.36 3.86 -16.44
N ILE A 259 -12.03 2.77 -15.75
CA ILE A 259 -11.49 2.81 -14.38
C ILE A 259 -10.14 3.51 -14.34
N LEU A 260 -9.21 3.16 -15.23
CA LEU A 260 -7.88 3.77 -15.28
C LEU A 260 -7.94 5.27 -15.62
N VAL A 261 -8.80 5.65 -16.57
CA VAL A 261 -9.03 7.07 -16.89
C VAL A 261 -9.65 7.80 -15.69
N SER A 262 -10.60 7.18 -14.99
CA SER A 262 -11.21 7.78 -13.80
C SER A 262 -10.18 7.99 -12.68
N ILE A 263 -9.29 7.02 -12.43
CA ILE A 263 -8.20 7.14 -11.46
C ILE A 263 -7.25 8.27 -11.87
N LEU A 264 -6.87 8.35 -13.14
CA LEU A 264 -5.99 9.39 -13.65
C LEU A 264 -6.62 10.78 -13.54
N VAL A 265 -7.88 10.93 -13.97
CA VAL A 265 -8.64 12.18 -13.85
C VAL A 265 -8.74 12.58 -12.38
N TRP A 266 -9.08 11.63 -11.50
CA TRP A 266 -9.15 11.88 -10.07
C TRP A 266 -7.79 12.34 -9.51
N ALA A 267 -6.70 11.66 -9.83
CA ALA A 267 -5.37 12.02 -9.38
C ALA A 267 -4.96 13.43 -9.81
N ILE A 268 -5.29 13.83 -11.05
CA ILE A 268 -4.95 15.17 -11.56
C ILE A 268 -5.86 16.26 -11.01
N THR A 269 -7.17 15.96 -10.83
CA THR A 269 -8.16 16.99 -10.50
C THR A 269 -8.25 17.24 -8.99
N PHE A 270 -8.10 16.19 -8.17
CA PHE A 270 -8.30 16.23 -6.72
C PHE A 270 -7.00 16.14 -5.91
N GLU A 271 -5.85 16.30 -6.56
CA GLU A 271 -4.57 16.36 -5.83
C GLU A 271 -4.41 17.71 -5.09
N THR A 272 -5.32 17.97 -4.17
CA THR A 272 -5.19 19.00 -3.14
C THR A 272 -4.77 18.34 -1.83
N SER A 273 -3.60 17.72 -1.83
CA SER A 273 -3.03 17.26 -0.56
C SER A 273 -2.54 18.49 0.22
N ALA A 274 -2.58 18.42 1.54
CA ALA A 274 -2.01 19.45 2.40
C ALA A 274 -0.54 19.79 2.04
N ILE A 275 0.15 18.88 1.36
CA ILE A 275 1.53 19.01 0.88
C ILE A 275 1.65 20.03 -0.26
N THR A 276 0.65 20.13 -1.15
CA THR A 276 0.63 21.13 -2.23
C THR A 276 0.15 22.50 -1.78
N THR A 277 -0.42 22.56 -0.57
CA THR A 277 -0.92 23.82 0.03
C THR A 277 -0.02 24.36 1.15
N LEU A 278 0.93 23.54 1.64
CA LEU A 278 1.96 24.05 2.54
C LEU A 278 2.99 24.82 1.70
N PRO A 279 3.37 26.03 2.14
CA PRO A 279 4.46 26.78 1.51
C PRO A 279 5.73 25.93 1.50
N GLU A 280 6.53 26.06 0.44
CA GLU A 280 7.83 25.41 0.37
C GLU A 280 8.67 25.77 1.62
N ARG A 281 9.42 24.79 2.13
CA ARG A 281 10.39 25.05 3.22
C ARG A 281 11.34 26.16 2.78
N GLY A 282 11.26 27.32 3.42
CA GLY A 282 11.98 28.52 3.04
C GLY A 282 11.12 29.58 2.34
N ALA A 283 9.81 29.36 2.16
CA ALA A 283 8.90 30.43 1.78
C ALA A 283 8.83 31.43 2.95
N SER A 284 9.22 32.67 2.68
CA SER A 284 8.97 33.77 3.61
C SER A 284 7.54 34.25 3.42
N PHE A 285 6.83 34.47 4.52
CA PHE A 285 5.54 35.15 4.50
C PHE A 285 5.78 36.63 4.62
N THR A 286 5.32 37.39 3.64
CA THR A 286 5.31 38.84 3.67
C THR A 286 3.88 39.32 3.94
N THR A 287 3.75 40.33 4.75
CA THR A 287 2.50 41.06 4.98
C THR A 287 2.71 42.51 4.61
N ASP A 288 1.63 43.18 4.15
CA ASP A 288 1.65 44.60 3.91
C ASP A 288 1.45 45.40 5.19
N ILE A 289 1.29 44.73 6.36
CA ILE A 289 1.02 45.38 7.64
C ILE A 289 2.32 45.97 8.22
N ASP A 290 2.24 47.20 8.70
CA ASP A 290 3.32 47.85 9.41
C ASP A 290 3.43 47.28 10.83
N PRO A 291 4.52 46.62 11.23
CA PRO A 291 4.65 46.12 12.60
C PRO A 291 4.55 47.18 13.67
N ALA A 292 4.77 48.46 13.33
CA ALA A 292 4.67 49.57 14.25
C ALA A 292 3.24 49.90 14.73
N ILE A 293 2.20 49.34 14.09
CA ILE A 293 0.82 49.48 14.58
C ILE A 293 0.50 48.55 15.75
N GLY A 294 1.40 47.59 16.04
CA GLY A 294 1.21 46.58 17.10
C GLY A 294 1.09 47.25 18.48
N ASP A 295 0.19 46.70 19.29
CA ASP A 295 -0.01 47.07 20.70
C ASP A 295 0.39 45.90 21.59
N SER A 296 1.34 46.11 22.51
CA SER A 296 1.89 45.07 23.38
C SER A 296 0.84 44.48 24.34
N ASP A 297 -0.10 45.28 24.84
CA ASP A 297 -1.14 44.81 25.77
C ASP A 297 -2.15 43.92 25.00
N ALA A 298 -2.52 44.34 23.78
CA ALA A 298 -3.32 43.53 22.89
C ALA A 298 -2.59 42.20 22.50
N GLY A 299 -1.28 42.27 22.26
CA GLY A 299 -0.45 41.11 21.98
C GLY A 299 -0.43 40.10 23.12
N ALA A 300 -0.38 40.54 24.37
CA ALA A 300 -0.46 39.66 25.53
C ALA A 300 -1.82 38.92 25.61
N VAL A 301 -2.90 39.57 25.23
CA VAL A 301 -4.23 38.94 25.15
C VAL A 301 -4.25 37.89 24.06
N VAL A 302 -3.80 38.22 22.85
CA VAL A 302 -3.70 37.25 21.72
C VAL A 302 -2.85 36.08 22.09
N TRP A 303 -1.72 36.28 22.80
CA TRP A 303 -0.83 35.22 23.27
C TRP A 303 -1.54 34.15 24.09
N THR A 304 -2.34 34.59 25.05
CA THR A 304 -3.12 33.68 25.90
C THR A 304 -4.35 33.10 25.17
N ASP A 305 -5.07 33.90 24.40
CA ASP A 305 -6.28 33.45 23.71
C ASP A 305 -6.00 32.41 22.62
N GLN A 306 -4.85 32.48 22.01
CA GLN A 306 -4.41 31.52 20.99
C GLN A 306 -3.60 30.33 21.55
N GLY A 307 -3.44 30.23 22.87
CA GLY A 307 -2.75 29.15 23.56
C GLY A 307 -1.24 29.08 23.30
N CYS A 308 -0.61 30.19 22.96
CA CYS A 308 0.83 30.25 22.78
C CYS A 308 1.57 29.99 24.09
N ASP A 309 0.98 30.41 25.21
CA ASP A 309 1.48 30.22 26.58
C ASP A 309 1.51 28.76 27.02
N ASP A 310 0.69 27.88 26.43
CA ASP A 310 0.70 26.44 26.73
C ASP A 310 2.06 25.78 26.41
N CYS A 311 2.75 26.28 25.38
CA CYS A 311 4.05 25.76 24.95
C CYS A 311 5.24 26.69 25.26
N HIS A 312 5.02 27.99 25.30
CA HIS A 312 6.09 28.98 25.47
C HIS A 312 6.11 29.62 26.87
N GLY A 313 5.11 29.32 27.72
CA GLY A 313 4.92 29.93 29.04
C GLY A 313 4.28 31.30 28.96
N ALA A 314 3.67 31.72 30.09
CA ALA A 314 2.92 32.98 30.17
C ALA A 314 3.78 34.23 29.85
N ASN A 315 5.08 34.15 30.07
CA ASN A 315 6.07 35.21 29.79
C ASN A 315 6.98 34.89 28.61
N GLY A 316 6.69 33.88 27.81
CA GLY A 316 7.54 33.42 26.72
C GLY A 316 8.85 32.75 27.14
N ASP A 317 9.06 32.50 28.44
CA ASP A 317 10.29 31.95 29.02
C ASP A 317 10.25 30.42 29.21
N ALA A 318 9.16 29.77 28.81
CA ALA A 318 8.90 28.34 28.94
C ALA A 318 9.04 27.78 30.36
N GLN A 319 9.01 28.64 31.42
CA GLN A 319 9.18 28.17 32.79
C GLN A 319 8.01 27.32 33.28
N GLY A 320 8.34 26.16 33.86
CA GLY A 320 7.35 25.26 34.45
C GLY A 320 6.70 24.28 33.44
N LEU A 321 7.12 24.26 32.20
CA LEU A 321 6.62 23.37 31.14
C LEU A 321 7.58 22.20 30.93
N GLU A 322 7.02 20.98 30.78
CA GLU A 322 7.80 19.77 30.42
C GLU A 322 8.27 19.80 28.96
N VAL A 323 7.50 20.45 28.09
CA VAL A 323 7.79 20.61 26.67
C VAL A 323 7.53 22.07 26.33
N GLY A 324 8.55 22.82 26.02
CA GLY A 324 8.41 24.22 25.64
C GLY A 324 9.73 24.83 25.22
N VAL A 325 9.69 25.83 24.36
CA VAL A 325 10.86 26.57 23.89
C VAL A 325 10.72 28.03 24.32
N SER A 326 11.71 28.53 25.09
CA SER A 326 11.78 29.96 25.40
C SER A 326 11.97 30.79 24.13
N ILE A 327 11.18 31.83 24.00
CA ILE A 327 11.30 32.82 22.93
C ILE A 327 11.96 34.11 23.41
N VAL A 328 12.18 34.25 24.71
CA VAL A 328 12.83 35.41 25.31
C VAL A 328 14.28 35.49 24.86
N GLY A 329 14.73 36.66 24.45
CA GLY A 329 16.09 36.91 24.00
C GLY A 329 16.42 36.38 22.59
N ARG A 330 15.41 36.02 21.80
CA ARG A 330 15.63 35.67 20.39
C ARG A 330 15.73 36.95 19.54
N ASP A 331 16.84 37.04 18.82
CA ASP A 331 17.06 38.12 17.83
C ASP A 331 16.58 37.65 16.45
N ILE A 332 15.30 37.89 16.16
CA ILE A 332 14.65 37.53 14.88
C ILE A 332 14.00 38.77 14.26
N SER A 333 13.85 38.75 12.93
CA SER A 333 13.15 39.82 12.22
C SER A 333 11.62 39.62 12.29
N PHE A 334 10.85 40.67 12.05
CA PHE A 334 9.38 40.56 11.94
C PHE A 334 8.95 39.60 10.82
N GLU A 335 9.67 39.57 9.70
CA GLU A 335 9.44 38.64 8.60
C GLU A 335 9.66 37.17 9.00
N GLU A 336 10.68 36.90 9.79
CA GLU A 336 10.94 35.59 10.36
C GLU A 336 9.88 35.19 11.38
N PHE A 337 9.47 36.11 12.26
CA PHE A 337 8.40 35.89 13.22
C PHE A 337 7.06 35.53 12.54
N ILE A 338 6.68 36.25 11.47
CA ILE A 338 5.51 35.91 10.67
C ILE A 338 5.68 34.52 10.04
N THR A 339 6.84 34.27 9.46
CA THR A 339 7.12 33.01 8.79
C THR A 339 7.00 31.83 9.77
N ASP A 340 7.58 31.93 10.95
CA ASP A 340 7.48 30.91 11.99
C ASP A 340 6.04 30.72 12.45
N THR A 341 5.30 31.79 12.66
CA THR A 341 3.90 31.73 13.08
C THR A 341 3.01 31.08 11.99
N ARG A 342 3.23 31.40 10.73
CA ARG A 342 2.45 30.87 9.59
C ARG A 342 2.82 29.45 9.22
N LEU A 343 4.08 29.03 9.38
CA LEU A 343 4.58 27.71 9.03
C LEU A 343 4.51 26.69 10.18
N GLY A 344 4.59 27.15 11.41
CA GLY A 344 4.65 26.27 12.59
C GLY A 344 5.87 25.35 12.55
N PRO A 345 7.10 25.86 12.77
CA PRO A 345 8.30 25.04 12.76
C PRO A 345 8.27 23.97 13.87
N ALA A 346 8.85 22.82 13.60
CA ALA A 346 8.91 21.67 14.49
C ALA A 346 7.51 21.22 14.98
N GLU A 347 7.23 21.32 16.26
CA GLU A 347 5.96 20.94 16.89
C GLU A 347 4.96 22.11 17.04
N MET A 348 5.39 23.32 16.68
CA MET A 348 4.55 24.51 16.74
C MET A 348 3.39 24.39 15.73
N PRO A 349 2.12 24.67 16.09
CA PRO A 349 1.03 24.70 15.13
C PRO A 349 1.17 25.87 14.14
N ALA A 350 0.76 25.64 12.89
CA ALA A 350 0.72 26.67 11.86
C ALA A 350 -0.60 27.47 11.96
N TYR A 351 -0.51 28.78 12.08
CA TYR A 351 -1.68 29.65 12.20
C TYR A 351 -2.04 30.29 10.85
N SER A 352 -3.22 29.99 10.35
CA SER A 352 -3.74 30.64 9.13
C SER A 352 -4.22 32.06 9.41
N VAL A 353 -4.32 32.90 8.36
CA VAL A 353 -4.86 34.27 8.46
C VAL A 353 -6.28 34.31 9.02
N GLY A 354 -7.06 33.23 8.86
CA GLY A 354 -8.41 33.14 9.39
C GLY A 354 -8.48 32.83 10.90
N ILE A 355 -7.39 32.33 11.49
CA ILE A 355 -7.28 32.04 12.93
C ILE A 355 -6.55 33.16 13.65
N LEU A 356 -5.46 33.64 13.09
CA LEU A 356 -4.61 34.70 13.60
C LEU A 356 -4.43 35.71 12.47
N THR A 357 -5.06 36.88 12.60
CA THR A 357 -4.99 37.91 11.55
C THR A 357 -3.56 38.52 11.48
N ASP A 358 -3.27 39.26 10.42
CA ASP A 358 -1.98 39.94 10.31
C ASP A 358 -1.87 41.07 11.34
N GLU A 359 -3.00 41.68 11.75
CA GLU A 359 -3.08 42.65 12.83
C GLU A 359 -2.75 41.98 14.19
N ASP A 360 -3.28 40.79 14.46
CA ASP A 360 -2.93 40.02 15.66
C ASP A 360 -1.46 39.69 15.72
N ILE A 361 -0.83 39.35 14.55
CA ILE A 361 0.60 39.11 14.47
C ILE A 361 1.39 40.39 14.78
N ALA A 362 0.95 41.56 14.32
CA ALA A 362 1.60 42.83 14.69
C ALA A 362 1.51 43.10 16.20
N HIS A 363 0.36 42.80 16.83
CA HIS A 363 0.19 42.90 18.29
C HIS A 363 1.09 41.91 19.03
N LEU A 364 1.16 40.63 18.59
CA LEU A 364 2.06 39.62 19.14
C LEU A 364 3.53 40.04 18.99
N TRP A 365 3.89 40.64 17.88
CA TRP A 365 5.25 41.15 17.66
C TRP A 365 5.61 42.25 18.63
N ALA A 366 4.71 43.24 18.85
CA ALA A 366 4.92 44.30 19.82
C ALA A 366 5.09 43.74 21.23
N TRP A 367 4.29 42.73 21.61
CA TRP A 367 4.45 42.03 22.89
C TRP A 367 5.77 41.29 22.98
N PHE A 368 6.17 40.53 21.94
CA PHE A 368 7.43 39.83 21.87
C PHE A 368 8.63 40.77 22.07
N GLN A 369 8.63 41.91 21.40
CA GLN A 369 9.68 42.93 21.56
C GLN A 369 9.73 43.52 23.00
N SER A 370 8.59 43.53 23.70
CA SER A 370 8.54 43.99 25.09
C SER A 370 9.17 43.03 26.09
N LEU A 371 9.36 41.73 25.71
CA LEU A 371 10.00 40.70 26.54
C LEU A 371 11.53 40.86 26.58
N GLU A 372 12.13 41.55 25.63
CA GLU A 372 13.56 41.76 25.51
C GLU A 372 14.08 42.96 26.31
N SER A 373 13.22 43.77 26.90
CA SER A 373 13.54 44.94 27.69
C SER A 373 13.43 44.68 29.20
#